data_6ae47ac25050f6954a56af2504f1c5f2
#
_entry.id   6ae47ac25050f6954a56af2504f1c5f2
#
_cell.length_a   1.000
_cell.length_b   1.000
_cell.length_c   1.000
_cell.angle_alpha   90.00
_cell.angle_beta   90.00
_cell.angle_gamma   90.00
#
_symmetry.space_group_name_H-M   'P 1'
#
loop_
_entity.id
_entity.type
_entity.pdbx_description
1 polymer ?
#
loop_
_entity_poly.entity_id
_entity_poly.type
_entity_poly.pdbx_seq_one_letter_code
_entity_poly.pdbx_strand_id
1 'polypeptide(L)'
;IVVELRRAKPLGSTASSREDSKRYTQIADNPRLRAWRLVLEPGQSTASISQIGKGIRIVVRGGTLSTISPGMPDQILALRSGDFSIQYPGFTRALTNTGTEAIELVEMELK
;
A
#
# COMPACT_ATOMS: atom_id res chain seq x y z
N ILE A 1 -23.30 -9.06 -6.38
CA ILE A 1 -23.01 -8.72 -6.15
C ILE A 1 -22.50 -8.88 -5.59
N VAL A 2 -22.73 -9.25 -5.67
CA VAL A 2 -22.34 -9.06 -5.25
C VAL A 2 -21.70 -9.21 -4.81
N VAL A 3 -21.93 -9.74 -4.87
CA VAL A 3 -21.46 -9.59 -4.57
C VAL A 3 -20.83 -9.86 -4.41
N GLU A 4 -21.08 -10.29 -4.54
CA GLU A 4 -20.73 -10.18 -4.49
C GLU A 4 -20.05 -10.07 -4.38
N LEU A 5 -20.25 -10.58 -4.56
CA LEU A 5 -19.67 -10.18 -4.60
C LEU A 5 -18.96 -10.27 -4.44
N ARG A 6 -19.21 -10.60 -4.42
CA ARG A 6 -18.58 -10.49 -4.53
C ARG A 6 -17.75 -10.79 -4.58
N ARG A 7 -17.74 -11.13 -4.80
CA ARG A 7 -16.92 -11.22 -5.13
C ARG A 7 -16.02 -11.25 -5.57
N ALA A 8 -15.97 -11.37 -5.76
CA ALA A 8 -15.14 -11.26 -6.24
C ALA A 8 -14.12 -11.28 -6.55
N LYS A 9 -13.98 -11.70 -6.73
CA LYS A 9 -12.91 -11.70 -7.09
C LYS A 9 -12.34 -11.65 -7.82
N PRO A 10 -12.27 -11.51 -7.89
CA PRO A 10 -11.57 -11.48 -8.56
C PRO A 10 -10.86 -11.59 -9.11
N LEU A 11 -11.04 -11.56 -9.23
CA LEU A 11 -10.47 -11.70 -9.90
C LEU A 11 -9.32 -11.96 -10.60
N GLY A 12 -9.26 -12.57 -11.04
CA GLY A 12 -8.09 -12.77 -11.88
C GLY A 12 -7.00 -11.75 -11.75
N SER A 13 -7.04 -11.02 -10.73
CA SER A 13 -6.07 -9.99 -10.44
C SER A 13 -4.72 -10.61 -10.08
N THR A 14 -3.63 -10.02 -10.61
CA THR A 14 -2.28 -10.39 -10.23
C THR A 14 -1.83 -9.65 -8.97
N ALA A 15 -2.63 -8.73 -8.47
CA ALA A 15 -2.30 -7.98 -7.27
C ALA A 15 -2.50 -8.82 -6.02
N SER A 16 -1.66 -8.59 -5.02
CA SER A 16 -1.73 -9.28 -3.74
C SER A 16 -2.35 -8.39 -2.68
N SER A 17 -2.82 -8.99 -1.59
CA SER A 17 -3.13 -8.22 -0.40
C SER A 17 -1.83 -7.95 0.36
N ARG A 18 -1.88 -7.00 1.30
CA ARG A 18 -0.71 -6.73 2.13
C ARG A 18 -0.31 -7.92 2.98
N GLU A 19 -1.26 -8.76 3.33
CA GLU A 19 -0.99 -9.96 4.12
C GLU A 19 -0.08 -10.94 3.40
N ASP A 20 -0.14 -10.97 2.07
CA ASP A 20 0.64 -11.89 1.26
C ASP A 20 2.01 -11.32 0.90
N SER A 21 2.28 -10.07 1.23
CA SER A 21 3.54 -9.43 0.87
C SER A 21 4.55 -9.55 2.00
N LYS A 22 5.77 -9.98 1.65
CA LYS A 22 6.85 -10.11 2.62
C LYS A 22 7.36 -8.77 3.14
N ARG A 23 7.08 -7.69 2.42
CA ARG A 23 7.54 -6.35 2.81
C ARG A 23 6.69 -5.74 3.90
N TYR A 24 5.45 -6.18 4.03
CA TYR A 24 4.52 -5.65 5.01
C TYR A 24 4.50 -6.51 6.25
N THR A 25 4.64 -5.87 7.41
CA THR A 25 4.53 -6.54 8.69
C THR A 25 3.24 -6.07 9.35
N GLN A 26 2.34 -7.00 9.64
CA GLN A 26 1.09 -6.64 10.30
C GLN A 26 1.37 -6.24 11.74
N ILE A 27 0.90 -5.06 12.13
CA ILE A 27 1.11 -4.50 13.47
C ILE A 27 -0.19 -4.37 14.25
N ALA A 28 -1.34 -4.45 13.60
CA ALA A 28 -2.63 -4.44 14.27
C ALA A 28 -3.68 -5.14 13.43
N ASP A 29 -4.57 -5.84 14.09
CA ASP A 29 -5.72 -6.48 13.46
C ASP A 29 -6.83 -6.58 14.52
N ASN A 30 -7.91 -5.85 14.30
CA ASN A 30 -9.06 -5.86 15.19
C ASN A 30 -10.32 -5.80 14.33
N PRO A 31 -11.53 -5.87 14.93
CA PRO A 31 -12.76 -5.90 14.14
C PRO A 31 -13.01 -4.68 13.25
N ARG A 32 -12.29 -3.59 13.45
CA ARG A 32 -12.51 -2.32 12.74
C ARG A 32 -11.47 -2.01 11.70
N LEU A 33 -10.22 -2.47 11.91
CA LEU A 33 -9.13 -2.13 11.02
C LEU A 33 -8.01 -3.15 11.07
N ARG A 34 -7.18 -3.09 10.03
CA ARG A 34 -5.87 -3.74 9.98
C ARG A 34 -4.83 -2.68 9.72
N ALA A 35 -3.65 -2.88 10.27
CA ALA A 35 -2.53 -1.97 10.05
C ALA A 35 -1.25 -2.76 9.78
N TRP A 36 -0.43 -2.22 8.87
CA TRP A 36 0.84 -2.83 8.48
C TRP A 36 1.93 -1.78 8.50
N ARG A 37 3.13 -2.24 8.82
CA ARG A 37 4.34 -1.44 8.70
C ARG A 37 5.08 -1.90 7.46
N LEU A 38 5.54 -0.94 6.66
CA LEU A 38 6.33 -1.19 5.46
C LEU A 38 7.65 -0.46 5.59
N VAL A 39 8.75 -1.17 5.40
CA VAL A 39 10.08 -0.57 5.31
C VAL A 39 10.67 -0.91 3.95
N LEU A 40 11.07 0.11 3.21
CA LEU A 40 11.74 -0.04 1.91
C LEU A 40 13.12 0.59 1.98
N GLU A 41 14.15 -0.23 1.83
CA GLU A 41 15.51 0.26 1.64
C GLU A 41 15.65 0.82 0.21
N PRO A 42 16.66 1.65 -0.05
CA PRO A 42 16.86 2.17 -1.40
C PRO A 42 16.89 1.06 -2.45
N GLY A 43 16.12 1.24 -3.51
CA GLY A 43 16.02 0.28 -4.60
C GLY A 43 15.01 -0.85 -4.38
N GLN A 44 14.44 -0.97 -3.20
CA GLN A 44 13.47 -2.02 -2.93
C GLN A 44 12.07 -1.64 -3.39
N SER A 45 11.31 -2.65 -3.79
CA SER A 45 9.94 -2.49 -4.30
C SER A 45 8.99 -3.44 -3.60
N THR A 46 7.71 -3.07 -3.55
CA THR A 46 6.66 -4.00 -3.16
C THR A 46 6.12 -4.72 -4.40
N ALA A 47 5.42 -5.84 -4.17
CA ALA A 47 4.51 -6.36 -5.19
C ALA A 47 3.37 -5.36 -5.40
N SER A 48 2.57 -5.56 -6.46
CA SER A 48 1.36 -4.77 -6.66
C SER A 48 0.35 -5.13 -5.57
N ILE A 49 -0.11 -4.13 -4.85
CA ILE A 49 -1.05 -4.29 -3.75
C ILE A 49 -2.37 -3.62 -4.12
N SER A 50 -3.46 -4.37 -3.98
CA SER A 50 -4.81 -3.82 -4.15
C SER A 50 -5.32 -3.28 -2.82
N GLN A 51 -5.82 -2.06 -2.85
CA GLN A 51 -6.49 -1.44 -1.71
C GLN A 51 -7.93 -1.94 -1.67
N ILE A 52 -8.27 -2.68 -0.64
CA ILE A 52 -9.60 -3.30 -0.51
C ILE A 52 -10.56 -2.36 0.19
N GLY A 53 -10.18 -1.83 1.33
CA GLY A 53 -10.97 -0.89 2.10
C GLY A 53 -10.35 0.49 2.09
N LYS A 54 -11.15 1.49 2.48
CA LYS A 54 -10.64 2.83 2.68
C LYS A 54 -9.66 2.82 3.85
N GLY A 55 -8.58 3.57 3.74
CA GLY A 55 -7.57 3.59 4.78
C GLY A 55 -6.73 4.84 4.77
N ILE A 56 -5.65 4.81 5.53
CA ILE A 56 -4.72 5.92 5.70
C ILE A 56 -3.31 5.38 5.60
N ARG A 57 -2.45 6.12 4.89
CA ARG A 57 -1.01 5.91 4.91
C ARG A 57 -0.39 7.03 5.74
N ILE A 58 0.50 6.66 6.66
CA ILE A 58 1.26 7.59 7.49
C ILE A 58 2.74 7.38 7.21
N VAL A 59 3.47 8.47 6.98
CA VAL A 59 4.90 8.42 6.72
C VAL A 59 5.63 8.54 8.06
N VAL A 60 6.35 7.50 8.44
CA VAL A 60 7.19 7.50 9.64
C VAL A 60 8.57 8.04 9.30
N ARG A 61 9.17 7.54 8.22
CA ARG A 61 10.43 8.07 7.68
C ARG A 61 10.24 8.32 6.20
N GLY A 62 10.48 9.55 5.78
CA GLY A 62 10.26 9.99 4.42
C GLY A 62 11.42 9.68 3.48
N GLY A 63 11.23 10.04 2.23
CA GLY A 63 12.18 9.85 1.16
C GLY A 63 11.50 10.01 -0.18
N THR A 64 12.11 9.50 -1.23
CA THR A 64 11.55 9.55 -2.58
C THR A 64 10.94 8.22 -2.95
N LEU A 65 9.66 8.22 -3.26
CA LEU A 65 8.88 7.02 -3.54
C LEU A 65 8.30 7.10 -4.94
N SER A 66 8.49 6.05 -5.72
CA SER A 66 7.78 5.87 -7.00
C SER A 66 6.56 5.01 -6.79
N THR A 67 5.42 5.45 -7.32
CA THR A 67 4.18 4.70 -7.29
C THR A 67 3.82 4.30 -8.70
N ILE A 68 3.61 3.00 -8.91
CA ILE A 68 3.30 2.42 -10.21
C ILE A 68 1.90 1.81 -10.13
N SER A 69 1.01 2.27 -11.03
CA SER A 69 -0.37 1.76 -11.10
C SER A 69 -0.68 1.35 -12.53
N PRO A 70 -1.37 0.23 -12.76
CA PRO A 70 -1.72 -0.21 -14.10
C PRO A 70 -2.51 0.87 -14.86
N GLY A 71 -2.12 1.12 -16.09
CA GLY A 71 -2.81 2.07 -16.97
C GLY A 71 -2.60 3.53 -16.64
N MET A 72 -1.72 3.85 -15.70
CA MET A 72 -1.44 5.23 -15.28
C MET A 72 0.05 5.52 -15.34
N PRO A 73 0.45 6.78 -15.58
CA PRO A 73 1.86 7.14 -15.51
C PRO A 73 2.41 6.92 -14.11
N ASP A 74 3.69 6.57 -14.02
CA ASP A 74 4.36 6.45 -12.74
C ASP A 74 4.40 7.82 -12.06
N GLN A 75 4.24 7.82 -10.75
CA GLN A 75 4.30 9.04 -9.95
C GLN A 75 5.49 9.00 -9.02
N ILE A 76 6.18 10.12 -8.91
CA ILE A 76 7.29 10.27 -7.97
C ILE A 76 6.81 11.19 -6.86
N LEU A 77 6.91 10.71 -5.63
CA LEU A 77 6.46 11.44 -4.45
C LEU A 77 7.63 11.73 -3.52
N ALA A 78 7.73 12.97 -3.09
CA ALA A 78 8.65 13.36 -2.03
C ALA A 78 7.88 13.29 -0.71
N LEU A 79 8.23 12.34 0.14
CA LEU A 79 7.53 12.08 1.39
C LEU A 79 8.32 12.65 2.56
N ARG A 80 7.62 13.20 3.53
CA ARG A 80 8.19 13.71 4.77
C ARG A 80 7.61 12.96 5.95
N SER A 81 8.41 12.78 6.99
CA SER A 81 7.93 12.21 8.24
C SER A 81 6.75 13.02 8.77
N GLY A 82 5.69 12.33 9.14
CA GLY A 82 4.45 12.94 9.62
C GLY A 82 3.41 13.18 8.52
N ASP A 83 3.78 13.06 7.24
CA ASP A 83 2.79 13.15 6.16
C ASP A 83 1.79 12.01 6.26
N PHE A 84 0.57 12.28 5.82
CA PHE A 84 -0.44 11.23 5.71
C PHE A 84 -1.28 11.45 4.46
N SER A 85 -1.90 10.38 4.00
CA SER A 85 -2.81 10.44 2.87
C SER A 85 -3.91 9.40 3.01
N ILE A 86 -5.09 9.75 2.50
CA ILE A 86 -6.22 8.83 2.48
C ILE A 86 -6.02 7.87 1.30
N GLN A 87 -6.22 6.57 1.56
CA GLN A 87 -6.14 5.53 0.55
C GLN A 87 -7.56 5.06 0.24
N TYR A 88 -7.94 5.11 -1.03
CA TYR A 88 -9.28 4.73 -1.46
C TYR A 88 -9.27 3.32 -2.02
N PRO A 89 -10.39 2.57 -1.86
CA PRO A 89 -10.50 1.24 -2.47
C PRO A 89 -10.50 1.33 -4.00
N GLY A 90 -10.17 0.21 -4.64
CA GLY A 90 -10.19 0.10 -6.09
C GLY A 90 -8.87 0.46 -6.78
N PHE A 91 -7.86 0.88 -6.03
CA PHE A 91 -6.54 1.17 -6.59
C PHE A 91 -5.59 0.02 -6.36
N THR A 92 -4.77 -0.24 -7.37
CA THR A 92 -3.69 -1.22 -7.31
C THR A 92 -2.38 -0.49 -7.55
N ARG A 93 -1.41 -0.69 -6.67
CA ARG A 93 -0.14 0.03 -6.74
C ARG A 93 1.03 -0.83 -6.32
N ALA A 94 2.16 -0.62 -6.98
CA ALA A 94 3.45 -1.09 -6.52
C ALA A 94 4.28 0.14 -6.11
N LEU A 95 5.03 0.02 -5.03
CA LEU A 95 5.84 1.11 -4.49
C LEU A 95 7.31 0.75 -4.62
N THR A 96 8.12 1.71 -5.03
CA THR A 96 9.58 1.55 -5.14
C THR A 96 10.27 2.73 -4.46
N ASN A 97 11.24 2.42 -3.61
CA ASN A 97 12.09 3.47 -3.03
C ASN A 97 13.17 3.83 -4.06
N THR A 98 13.00 5.00 -4.67
CA THR A 98 13.96 5.50 -5.68
C THR A 98 14.94 6.51 -5.09
N GLY A 99 14.89 6.73 -3.77
CA GLY A 99 15.79 7.64 -3.08
C GLY A 99 17.02 6.95 -2.53
N THR A 100 17.70 7.63 -1.61
CA THR A 100 18.97 7.19 -1.03
C THR A 100 18.84 6.78 0.43
N GLU A 101 17.66 6.89 1.02
CA GLU A 101 17.42 6.55 2.43
C GLU A 101 16.24 5.62 2.55
N ALA A 102 16.22 4.84 3.63
CA ALA A 102 15.12 3.94 3.90
C ALA A 102 13.82 4.72 4.15
N ILE A 103 12.72 4.21 3.62
CA ILE A 103 11.38 4.77 3.83
C ILE A 103 10.63 3.83 4.77
N GLU A 104 9.93 4.40 5.74
CA GLU A 104 9.07 3.64 6.62
C GLU A 104 7.67 4.23 6.61
N LEU A 105 6.68 3.38 6.32
CA LEU A 105 5.27 3.76 6.23
C LEU A 105 4.46 2.87 7.17
N VAL A 106 3.36 3.43 7.66
CA VAL A 106 2.29 2.64 8.30
C VAL A 106 1.05 2.79 7.43
N GLU A 107 0.48 1.69 7.01
CA GLU A 107 -0.73 1.67 6.19
C GLU A 107 -1.84 0.96 6.93
N MET A 108 -3.01 1.58 6.99
CA MET A 108 -4.17 1.04 7.66
C MET A 108 -5.31 0.88 6.67
N GLU A 109 -6.07 -0.20 6.85
CA GLU A 109 -7.32 -0.42 6.10
C GLU A 109 -8.47 -0.59 7.08
N LEU A 110 -9.57 0.10 6.82
CA LEU A 110 -10.81 -0.09 7.56
C LEU A 110 -11.51 -1.35 7.07
N LYS A 111 -12.10 -2.07 8.00
CA LYS A 111 -12.89 -3.25 7.69
C LYS A 111 -14.35 -2.92 7.45
#